data_e7fefb4f3c962c82809d2bc3c32651ae
#
_entry.id   e7fefb4f3c962c82809d2bc3c32651ae
#
_cell.length_a   1.000
_cell.length_b   1.000
_cell.length_c   1.000
_cell.angle_alpha   90.00
_cell.angle_beta   90.00
_cell.angle_gamma   90.00
#
_symmetry.space_group_name_H-M   'P 1'
#
loop_
_entity.id
_entity.type
_entity.pdbx_description
1 polymer ?
#
loop_
_entity_poly.entity_id
_entity_poly.type
_entity_poly.pdbx_seq_one_letter_code
_entity_poly.pdbx_strand_id
1 'polypeptide(L)'
;MEPSNALLRSFQTCLDDREAKGHRRRLKVLPSNAVDFSSNDFLSLSTSPGFRSHFLRELAFASSSYPLGSKGSRLLDGNSTYAEDLECFVASFHQAESGLLFNSGYDANLAIFSCIPQPGDIVLYDELIHASIHDGMRLSRAGKRISFKHNSVDNFAEILRKLIGNDPMILAGERNVFIAVESLYSMDGDFAPIVALLETLETLLPKGNGHMIVDEAHSTGVFGPRGSGIVQELEVQNRVLIRLHTFGKALASHGGGYKFSSFHVSNCFQFVSQNRKLSWKV
;
A
#
# COMPACT_ATOMS: atom_id res chain seq x y z
N MET A 1 -21.65 13.77 34.41
CA MET A 1 -21.02 15.12 34.35
C MET A 1 -20.76 15.45 32.87
N GLU A 2 -21.37 16.50 32.36
CA GLU A 2 -21.07 16.96 31.01
C GLU A 2 -19.61 17.44 30.92
N PRO A 3 -18.89 17.16 29.81
CA PRO A 3 -17.53 17.64 29.65
C PRO A 3 -17.48 19.18 29.70
N SER A 4 -16.70 19.72 30.60
CA SER A 4 -16.60 21.17 30.86
C SER A 4 -15.90 21.96 29.73
N ASN A 5 -15.27 21.26 28.79
CA ASN A 5 -14.45 21.83 27.71
C ASN A 5 -15.12 21.63 26.33
N ALA A 6 -15.16 22.67 25.49
CA ALA A 6 -15.76 22.64 24.16
C ALA A 6 -15.20 21.52 23.28
N LEU A 7 -13.90 21.24 23.39
CA LEU A 7 -13.24 20.15 22.65
C LEU A 7 -13.77 18.77 23.09
N LEU A 8 -13.92 18.56 24.41
CA LEU A 8 -14.45 17.29 24.92
C LEU A 8 -15.91 17.09 24.54
N ARG A 9 -16.73 18.16 24.53
CA ARG A 9 -18.10 18.07 23.99
C ARG A 9 -18.12 17.69 22.52
N SER A 10 -17.25 18.31 21.70
CA SER A 10 -17.13 17.95 20.28
C SER A 10 -16.76 16.49 20.09
N PHE A 11 -15.81 15.96 20.87
CA PHE A 11 -15.44 14.54 20.81
C PHE A 11 -16.62 13.64 21.23
N GLN A 12 -17.31 14.00 22.30
CA GLN A 12 -18.47 13.23 22.77
C GLN A 12 -19.56 13.19 21.69
N THR A 13 -19.91 14.34 21.09
CA THR A 13 -20.89 14.41 20.00
C THR A 13 -20.50 13.49 18.84
N CYS A 14 -19.22 13.52 18.41
CA CYS A 14 -18.75 12.62 17.34
C CYS A 14 -18.86 11.13 17.72
N LEU A 15 -18.62 10.78 18.99
CA LEU A 15 -18.74 9.41 19.47
C LEU A 15 -20.20 8.97 19.56
N ASP A 16 -21.09 9.85 20.02
CA ASP A 16 -22.52 9.59 20.10
C ASP A 16 -23.16 9.42 18.74
N ASP A 17 -22.79 10.25 17.75
CA ASP A 17 -23.21 10.11 16.37
C ASP A 17 -22.77 8.77 15.75
N ARG A 18 -21.56 8.31 16.07
CA ARG A 18 -21.08 6.98 15.64
C ARG A 18 -21.83 5.84 16.32
N GLU A 19 -22.12 5.99 17.63
CA GLU A 19 -22.91 5.01 18.38
C GLU A 19 -24.32 4.90 17.78
N ALA A 20 -24.98 6.02 17.53
CA ALA A 20 -26.32 6.07 16.93
C ALA A 20 -26.40 5.42 15.56
N LYS A 21 -25.30 5.47 14.77
CA LYS A 21 -25.16 4.82 13.45
C LYS A 21 -24.64 3.38 13.52
N GLY A 22 -24.40 2.82 14.70
CA GLY A 22 -23.78 1.50 14.87
C GLY A 22 -22.32 1.42 14.40
N HIS A 23 -21.65 2.55 14.20
CA HIS A 23 -20.29 2.63 13.67
C HIS A 23 -19.21 2.84 14.75
N ARG A 24 -19.59 2.89 16.03
CA ARG A 24 -18.63 3.07 17.12
C ARG A 24 -17.88 1.77 17.38
N ARG A 25 -16.60 1.77 17.09
CA ARG A 25 -15.69 0.66 17.41
C ARG A 25 -15.15 0.83 18.82
N ARG A 26 -15.00 -0.28 19.55
CA ARG A 26 -14.41 -0.33 20.89
C ARG A 26 -13.23 -1.31 20.87
N LEU A 27 -12.17 -0.94 21.58
CA LEU A 27 -11.05 -1.87 21.78
C LEU A 27 -11.54 -3.07 22.60
N LYS A 28 -11.22 -4.27 22.13
CA LYS A 28 -11.57 -5.52 22.79
C LYS A 28 -10.33 -6.39 22.89
N VAL A 29 -10.17 -7.04 24.03
CA VAL A 29 -9.25 -8.18 24.20
C VAL A 29 -10.12 -9.43 24.18
N LEU A 30 -9.85 -10.31 23.23
CA LEU A 30 -10.61 -11.55 23.13
C LEU A 30 -10.19 -12.51 24.25
N PRO A 31 -11.11 -13.34 24.79
CA PRO A 31 -10.77 -14.40 25.71
C PRO A 31 -9.75 -15.38 25.11
N SER A 32 -8.90 -15.97 25.93
CA SER A 32 -7.83 -16.87 25.45
C SER A 32 -8.34 -18.15 24.76
N ASN A 33 -9.61 -18.52 24.98
CA ASN A 33 -10.28 -19.65 24.34
C ASN A 33 -11.16 -19.24 23.14
N ALA A 34 -11.14 -17.98 22.73
CA ALA A 34 -11.88 -17.54 21.56
C ALA A 34 -11.24 -18.08 20.27
N VAL A 35 -12.09 -18.50 19.34
CA VAL A 35 -11.64 -18.82 17.97
C VAL A 35 -11.63 -17.52 17.17
N ASP A 36 -10.49 -17.23 16.58
CA ASP A 36 -10.29 -15.97 15.82
C ASP A 36 -10.76 -16.12 14.37
N PHE A 37 -11.86 -15.43 14.03
CA PHE A 37 -12.38 -15.29 12.67
C PHE A 37 -12.36 -13.83 12.18
N SER A 38 -11.77 -12.93 12.96
CA SER A 38 -11.90 -11.49 12.71
C SER A 38 -10.58 -10.77 12.49
N SER A 39 -9.46 -11.37 12.87
CA SER A 39 -8.14 -10.78 12.61
C SER A 39 -7.67 -11.03 11.18
N ASN A 40 -6.67 -10.28 10.75
CA ASN A 40 -6.00 -10.50 9.48
C ASN A 40 -4.80 -11.47 9.59
N ASP A 41 -4.65 -12.17 10.70
CA ASP A 41 -3.60 -13.20 10.91
C ASP A 41 -3.99 -14.53 10.25
N PHE A 42 -4.21 -14.49 8.93
CA PHE A 42 -4.76 -15.59 8.14
C PHE A 42 -3.96 -16.91 8.24
N LEU A 43 -2.68 -16.84 8.61
CA LEU A 43 -1.80 -17.99 8.77
C LEU A 43 -1.59 -18.37 10.24
N SER A 44 -2.25 -17.67 11.17
CA SER A 44 -2.09 -17.86 12.63
C SER A 44 -0.64 -17.82 13.11
N LEU A 45 0.20 -17.03 12.44
CA LEU A 45 1.63 -16.93 12.75
C LEU A 45 1.86 -16.20 14.08
N SER A 46 0.99 -15.28 14.47
CA SER A 46 1.12 -14.51 15.71
C SER A 46 1.14 -15.41 16.97
N THR A 47 0.48 -16.55 16.90
CA THR A 47 0.37 -17.52 17.99
C THR A 47 1.21 -18.78 17.77
N SER A 48 1.94 -18.88 16.66
CA SER A 48 2.73 -20.06 16.29
C SER A 48 4.00 -20.19 17.15
N PRO A 49 4.16 -21.28 17.93
CA PRO A 49 5.39 -21.52 18.68
C PRO A 49 6.61 -21.69 17.79
N GLY A 50 6.44 -22.32 16.61
CA GLY A 50 7.49 -22.49 15.61
C GLY A 50 7.98 -21.15 15.07
N PHE A 51 7.06 -20.26 14.67
CA PHE A 51 7.39 -18.92 14.19
C PHE A 51 8.11 -18.11 15.29
N ARG A 52 7.60 -18.14 16.51
CA ARG A 52 8.26 -17.48 17.66
C ARG A 52 9.70 -18.00 17.87
N SER A 53 9.92 -19.31 17.79
CA SER A 53 11.25 -19.88 17.96
C SER A 53 12.21 -19.45 16.85
N HIS A 54 11.74 -19.37 15.61
CA HIS A 54 12.52 -18.84 14.50
C HIS A 54 12.87 -17.37 14.69
N PHE A 55 11.90 -16.54 15.07
CA PHE A 55 12.12 -15.11 15.32
C PHE A 55 13.18 -14.86 16.40
N LEU A 56 13.09 -15.58 17.55
CA LEU A 56 14.05 -15.45 18.63
C LEU A 56 15.45 -15.90 18.21
N ARG A 57 15.54 -16.91 17.37
CA ARG A 57 16.81 -17.40 16.83
C ARG A 57 17.45 -16.37 15.89
N GLU A 58 16.69 -15.80 14.96
CA GLU A 58 17.16 -14.72 14.09
C GLU A 58 17.65 -13.51 14.89
N LEU A 59 16.90 -13.13 15.93
CA LEU A 59 17.31 -12.04 16.82
C LEU A 59 18.62 -12.36 17.55
N ALA A 60 18.81 -13.59 17.99
CA ALA A 60 20.03 -14.03 18.67
C ALA A 60 21.25 -14.10 17.72
N PHE A 61 21.04 -14.41 16.45
CA PHE A 61 22.09 -14.41 15.42
C PHE A 61 22.35 -13.03 14.83
N ALA A 62 21.45 -12.07 15.02
CA ALA A 62 21.68 -10.70 14.57
C ALA A 62 22.99 -10.16 15.15
N SER A 63 23.82 -9.60 14.30
CA SER A 63 25.09 -9.02 14.75
C SER A 63 24.85 -7.95 15.82
N SER A 64 25.68 -7.96 16.88
CA SER A 64 25.65 -6.92 17.91
C SER A 64 25.93 -5.52 17.36
N SER A 65 26.44 -5.42 16.13
CA SER A 65 26.61 -4.16 15.42
C SER A 65 25.31 -3.62 14.81
N TYR A 66 24.25 -4.43 14.70
CA TYR A 66 22.96 -3.95 14.21
C TYR A 66 22.24 -3.18 15.31
N PRO A 67 21.81 -1.93 15.04
CA PRO A 67 21.04 -1.17 16.00
C PRO A 67 19.65 -1.80 16.18
N LEU A 68 19.17 -1.85 17.43
CA LEU A 68 17.83 -2.36 17.73
C LEU A 68 16.68 -1.46 17.22
N GLY A 69 17.01 -0.26 16.75
CA GLY A 69 16.04 0.68 16.21
C GLY A 69 16.69 1.75 15.37
N SER A 70 15.88 2.58 14.71
CA SER A 70 16.37 3.71 13.93
C SER A 70 16.93 4.79 14.84
N LYS A 71 18.00 5.47 14.39
CA LYS A 71 18.59 6.62 15.08
C LYS A 71 17.95 7.95 14.65
N GLY A 72 16.92 7.90 13.80
CA GLY A 72 16.26 9.06 13.23
C GLY A 72 15.84 8.85 11.77
N SER A 73 15.75 9.94 11.00
CA SER A 73 15.41 9.87 9.58
C SER A 73 16.49 9.13 8.78
N ARG A 74 16.08 8.21 7.92
CA ARG A 74 16.98 7.44 7.04
C ARG A 74 17.78 8.32 6.06
N LEU A 75 17.26 9.50 5.70
CA LEU A 75 17.98 10.47 4.86
C LEU A 75 19.05 11.26 5.61
N LEU A 76 19.11 11.14 6.93
CA LEU A 76 20.13 11.73 7.78
C LEU A 76 21.00 10.61 8.36
N ASP A 77 20.93 10.38 9.67
CA ASP A 77 21.79 9.42 10.37
C ASP A 77 21.06 8.15 10.81
N GLY A 78 19.80 7.99 10.41
CA GLY A 78 18.92 6.87 10.83
C GLY A 78 18.93 5.65 9.92
N ASN A 79 19.68 5.67 8.81
CA ASN A 79 19.77 4.52 7.92
C ASN A 79 20.66 3.41 8.51
N SER A 80 20.43 2.16 8.09
CA SER A 80 21.24 1.03 8.52
C SER A 80 21.40 0.00 7.40
N THR A 81 22.51 -0.72 7.41
CA THR A 81 22.77 -1.83 6.48
C THR A 81 21.68 -2.91 6.61
N TYR A 82 21.19 -3.17 7.84
CA TYR A 82 20.10 -4.12 8.05
C TYR A 82 18.82 -3.75 7.28
N ALA A 83 18.45 -2.46 7.27
CA ALA A 83 17.28 -2.00 6.52
C ALA A 83 17.49 -2.13 5.01
N GLU A 84 18.68 -1.81 4.51
CA GLU A 84 19.03 -1.95 3.09
C GLU A 84 19.07 -3.42 2.66
N ASP A 85 19.67 -4.29 3.45
CA ASP A 85 19.71 -5.73 3.20
C ASP A 85 18.31 -6.34 3.18
N LEU A 86 17.43 -5.93 4.11
CA LEU A 86 16.04 -6.35 4.13
C LEU A 86 15.27 -5.86 2.90
N GLU A 87 15.47 -4.61 2.46
CA GLU A 87 14.87 -4.09 1.23
C GLU A 87 15.33 -4.88 0.00
N CYS A 88 16.62 -5.19 -0.11
CA CYS A 88 17.17 -6.03 -1.16
C CYS A 88 16.60 -7.46 -1.13
N PHE A 89 16.55 -8.08 0.06
CA PHE A 89 15.98 -9.41 0.25
C PHE A 89 14.51 -9.47 -0.17
N VAL A 90 13.70 -8.55 0.34
CA VAL A 90 12.27 -8.49 0.05
C VAL A 90 12.01 -8.13 -1.42
N ALA A 91 12.84 -7.27 -2.05
CA ALA A 91 12.79 -7.00 -3.48
C ALA A 91 13.05 -8.28 -4.30
N SER A 92 14.11 -9.01 -4.00
CA SER A 92 14.44 -10.28 -4.65
C SER A 92 13.34 -11.32 -4.48
N PHE A 93 12.78 -11.46 -3.27
CA PHE A 93 11.67 -12.39 -3.00
C PHE A 93 10.46 -12.13 -3.89
N HIS A 94 10.13 -10.87 -4.14
CA HIS A 94 9.01 -10.48 -5.00
C HIS A 94 9.41 -10.24 -6.45
N GLN A 95 10.62 -10.61 -6.88
CA GLN A 95 11.12 -10.39 -8.25
C GLN A 95 10.92 -8.94 -8.72
N ALA A 96 11.37 -7.99 -7.91
CA ALA A 96 11.33 -6.57 -8.21
C ALA A 96 12.75 -6.00 -8.23
N GLU A 97 12.97 -4.94 -9.00
CA GLU A 97 14.28 -4.28 -9.07
C GLU A 97 14.67 -3.62 -7.74
N SER A 98 13.69 -3.11 -7.04
CA SER A 98 13.93 -2.39 -5.78
C SER A 98 12.78 -2.48 -4.80
N GLY A 99 13.07 -2.30 -3.52
CA GLY A 99 12.09 -2.25 -2.45
C GLY A 99 12.37 -1.08 -1.51
N LEU A 100 11.34 -0.58 -0.85
CA LEU A 100 11.43 0.46 0.17
C LEU A 100 10.54 0.11 1.35
N LEU A 101 11.09 0.11 2.55
CA LEU A 101 10.38 -0.18 3.80
C LEU A 101 9.65 1.04 4.35
N PHE A 102 8.50 0.78 4.96
CA PHE A 102 7.65 1.75 5.67
C PHE A 102 7.16 1.17 7.00
N ASN A 103 6.74 2.04 7.90
CA ASN A 103 6.20 1.61 9.20
C ASN A 103 4.88 0.84 9.07
N SER A 104 4.12 1.09 8.00
CA SER A 104 2.87 0.38 7.72
C SER A 104 2.54 0.41 6.23
N GLY A 105 1.66 -0.49 5.76
CA GLY A 105 1.07 -0.40 4.43
C GLY A 105 0.25 0.89 4.25
N TYR A 106 -0.35 1.40 5.32
CA TYR A 106 -1.08 2.67 5.30
C TYR A 106 -0.15 3.84 4.94
N ASP A 107 0.98 4.00 5.66
CA ASP A 107 1.97 5.05 5.40
C ASP A 107 2.57 4.91 4.01
N ALA A 108 2.74 3.69 3.62
CA ALA A 108 3.24 3.32 2.32
C ALA A 108 2.28 3.85 1.22
N ASN A 109 0.99 3.51 1.22
CA ASN A 109 0.00 4.05 0.29
C ASN A 109 -0.08 5.59 0.32
N LEU A 110 -0.11 6.14 1.54
CA LEU A 110 -0.11 7.59 1.72
C LEU A 110 1.09 8.24 1.00
N ALA A 111 2.27 7.65 1.10
CA ALA A 111 3.49 8.15 0.46
C ALA A 111 3.45 8.06 -1.06
N ILE A 112 3.07 6.91 -1.65
CA ILE A 112 2.97 6.76 -3.10
C ILE A 112 2.07 7.83 -3.71
N PHE A 113 0.79 7.81 -3.29
CA PHE A 113 -0.23 8.62 -3.95
C PHE A 113 -0.06 10.12 -3.69
N SER A 114 0.63 10.51 -2.61
CA SER A 114 0.96 11.93 -2.37
C SER A 114 2.19 12.41 -3.14
N CYS A 115 3.13 11.51 -3.49
CA CYS A 115 4.43 11.91 -4.02
C CYS A 115 4.63 11.55 -5.49
N ILE A 116 4.21 10.35 -5.93
CA ILE A 116 4.53 9.84 -7.27
C ILE A 116 3.80 10.62 -8.37
N PRO A 117 2.46 10.78 -8.34
CA PRO A 117 1.78 11.55 -9.36
C PRO A 117 2.20 13.03 -9.33
N GLN A 118 2.56 13.58 -10.50
CA GLN A 118 3.01 14.95 -10.66
C GLN A 118 1.85 15.89 -11.07
N PRO A 119 2.05 17.23 -11.03
CA PRO A 119 1.05 18.17 -11.51
C PRO A 119 0.63 17.86 -12.95
N GLY A 120 -0.68 17.69 -13.15
CA GLY A 120 -1.26 17.34 -14.45
C GLY A 120 -1.50 15.84 -14.63
N ASP A 121 -0.79 14.95 -13.95
CA ASP A 121 -1.04 13.51 -14.00
C ASP A 121 -2.46 13.15 -13.51
N ILE A 122 -2.92 11.98 -13.88
CA ILE A 122 -4.26 11.49 -13.57
C ILE A 122 -4.15 10.21 -12.74
N VAL A 123 -4.98 10.09 -11.71
CA VAL A 123 -5.16 8.86 -10.95
C VAL A 123 -6.56 8.31 -11.20
N LEU A 124 -6.65 7.14 -11.82
CA LEU A 124 -7.86 6.33 -11.90
C LEU A 124 -7.81 5.29 -10.78
N TYR A 125 -8.90 5.09 -10.07
CA TYR A 125 -8.90 4.15 -8.96
C TYR A 125 -10.25 3.41 -8.86
N ASP A 126 -10.19 2.18 -8.40
CA ASP A 126 -11.39 1.40 -8.09
C ASP A 126 -12.17 2.07 -6.96
N GLU A 127 -13.49 2.15 -7.07
CA GLU A 127 -14.33 2.87 -6.09
C GLU A 127 -14.26 2.27 -4.68
N LEU A 128 -13.88 1.00 -4.53
CA LEU A 128 -13.72 0.32 -3.24
C LEU A 128 -12.27 0.29 -2.73
N ILE A 129 -11.38 1.08 -3.31
CA ILE A 129 -9.96 1.15 -2.91
C ILE A 129 -9.80 1.57 -1.45
N HIS A 130 -8.76 1.07 -0.79
CA HIS A 130 -8.50 1.31 0.63
C HIS A 130 -8.39 2.79 1.01
N ALA A 131 -8.86 3.14 2.22
CA ALA A 131 -8.87 4.52 2.74
C ALA A 131 -7.50 5.22 2.72
N SER A 132 -6.39 4.48 2.91
CA SER A 132 -5.03 5.03 2.85
C SER A 132 -4.67 5.61 1.48
N ILE A 133 -5.21 5.03 0.40
CA ILE A 133 -5.03 5.52 -0.96
C ILE A 133 -5.82 6.81 -1.16
N HIS A 134 -7.06 6.89 -0.65
CA HIS A 134 -7.84 8.13 -0.64
C HIS A 134 -7.10 9.25 0.11
N ASP A 135 -6.52 8.96 1.27
CA ASP A 135 -5.77 9.95 2.04
C ASP A 135 -4.49 10.38 1.31
N GLY A 136 -3.78 9.44 0.67
CA GLY A 136 -2.65 9.76 -0.21
C GLY A 136 -3.06 10.66 -1.38
N MET A 137 -4.18 10.35 -2.03
CA MET A 137 -4.72 11.15 -3.12
C MET A 137 -5.16 12.55 -2.68
N ARG A 138 -5.65 12.74 -1.47
CA ARG A 138 -5.97 14.10 -0.94
C ARG A 138 -4.75 14.99 -0.84
N LEU A 139 -3.58 14.41 -0.57
CA LEU A 139 -2.30 15.11 -0.48
C LEU A 139 -1.56 15.14 -1.82
N SER A 140 -2.08 14.48 -2.84
CA SER A 140 -1.46 14.35 -4.16
C SER A 140 -1.46 15.65 -4.93
N ARG A 141 -0.43 15.80 -5.76
CA ARG A 141 -0.33 16.87 -6.77
C ARG A 141 -1.01 16.53 -8.10
N ALA A 142 -1.58 15.32 -8.22
CA ALA A 142 -2.30 14.89 -9.41
C ALA A 142 -3.38 15.90 -9.82
N GLY A 143 -3.50 16.13 -11.10
CA GLY A 143 -4.49 17.05 -11.67
C GLY A 143 -5.93 16.55 -11.59
N LYS A 144 -6.11 15.23 -11.74
CA LYS A 144 -7.42 14.56 -11.65
C LYS A 144 -7.32 13.27 -10.86
N ARG A 145 -8.40 12.95 -10.13
CA ARG A 145 -8.62 11.71 -9.40
C ARG A 145 -10.02 11.24 -9.68
N ILE A 146 -10.17 10.11 -10.35
CA ILE A 146 -11.44 9.64 -10.89
C ILE A 146 -11.62 8.18 -10.53
N SER A 147 -12.73 7.84 -9.88
CA SER A 147 -13.08 6.45 -9.60
C SER A 147 -13.72 5.80 -10.84
N PHE A 148 -13.46 4.52 -10.99
CA PHE A 148 -14.23 3.65 -11.85
C PHE A 148 -15.01 2.62 -11.00
N LYS A 149 -16.06 2.05 -11.58
CA LYS A 149 -16.91 1.07 -10.89
C LYS A 149 -16.10 -0.16 -10.52
N HIS A 150 -16.36 -0.67 -9.34
CA HIS A 150 -15.67 -1.81 -8.77
C HIS A 150 -15.50 -2.96 -9.77
N ASN A 151 -14.23 -3.37 -9.96
CA ASN A 151 -13.81 -4.47 -10.86
C ASN A 151 -14.30 -4.37 -12.31
N SER A 152 -14.82 -3.20 -12.76
CA SER A 152 -15.36 -3.02 -14.09
C SER A 152 -14.31 -2.55 -15.10
N VAL A 153 -13.78 -3.48 -15.89
CA VAL A 153 -12.85 -3.19 -17.00
C VAL A 153 -13.51 -2.29 -18.05
N ASP A 154 -14.80 -2.51 -18.35
CA ASP A 154 -15.53 -1.73 -19.34
C ASP A 154 -15.67 -0.26 -18.91
N ASN A 155 -16.06 -0.02 -17.65
CA ASN A 155 -16.19 1.35 -17.16
C ASN A 155 -14.82 2.05 -17.05
N PHE A 156 -13.78 1.31 -16.63
CA PHE A 156 -12.39 1.80 -16.69
C PHE A 156 -12.00 2.24 -18.10
N ALA A 157 -12.24 1.38 -19.10
CA ALA A 157 -11.92 1.65 -20.49
C ALA A 157 -12.70 2.85 -21.04
N GLU A 158 -13.99 2.99 -20.70
CA GLU A 158 -14.83 4.13 -21.07
C GLU A 158 -14.26 5.44 -20.53
N ILE A 159 -13.94 5.48 -19.23
CA ILE A 159 -13.36 6.67 -18.58
C ILE A 159 -12.02 7.03 -19.21
N LEU A 160 -11.15 6.04 -19.46
CA LEU A 160 -9.83 6.27 -20.04
C LEU A 160 -9.95 6.81 -21.49
N ARG A 161 -10.82 6.24 -22.33
CA ARG A 161 -11.07 6.77 -23.69
C ARG A 161 -11.57 8.21 -23.67
N LYS A 162 -12.48 8.54 -22.75
CA LYS A 162 -12.97 9.90 -22.58
C LYS A 162 -11.87 10.89 -22.16
N LEU A 163 -10.97 10.45 -21.28
CA LEU A 163 -9.82 11.27 -20.88
C LEU A 163 -8.87 11.52 -22.05
N ILE A 164 -8.54 10.48 -22.82
CA ILE A 164 -7.70 10.58 -24.03
C ILE A 164 -8.31 11.54 -25.04
N GLY A 165 -9.62 11.46 -25.28
CA GLY A 165 -10.32 12.35 -26.20
C GLY A 165 -10.35 13.83 -25.78
N ASN A 166 -10.25 14.09 -24.45
CA ASN A 166 -10.29 15.44 -23.90
C ASN A 166 -8.91 16.05 -23.63
N ASP A 167 -7.83 15.25 -23.71
CA ASP A 167 -6.48 15.66 -23.34
C ASP A 167 -5.44 15.02 -24.26
N PRO A 168 -5.03 15.73 -25.34
CA PRO A 168 -4.06 15.22 -26.31
C PRO A 168 -2.70 14.82 -25.69
N MET A 169 -2.31 15.42 -24.55
CA MET A 169 -1.04 15.13 -23.88
C MET A 169 -0.99 13.68 -23.38
N ILE A 170 -2.15 13.08 -23.08
CA ILE A 170 -2.21 11.66 -22.65
C ILE A 170 -1.77 10.77 -23.81
N LEU A 171 -2.35 10.97 -24.99
CA LEU A 171 -2.02 10.16 -26.17
C LEU A 171 -0.60 10.43 -26.69
N ALA A 172 -0.09 11.65 -26.50
CA ALA A 172 1.28 12.02 -26.83
C ALA A 172 2.32 11.35 -25.90
N GLY A 173 1.89 10.81 -24.73
CA GLY A 173 2.79 10.25 -23.73
C GLY A 173 3.40 11.28 -22.77
N GLU A 174 2.91 12.51 -22.81
CA GLU A 174 3.42 13.64 -22.02
C GLU A 174 2.70 13.80 -20.66
N ARG A 175 1.62 13.04 -20.46
CA ARG A 175 0.85 12.99 -19.23
C ARG A 175 0.66 11.57 -18.77
N ASN A 176 1.04 11.26 -17.51
CA ASN A 176 0.90 9.93 -16.94
C ASN A 176 -0.53 9.68 -16.44
N VAL A 177 -0.94 8.42 -16.57
CA VAL A 177 -2.18 7.90 -16.00
C VAL A 177 -1.83 6.75 -15.06
N PHE A 178 -2.08 6.94 -13.76
CA PHE A 178 -1.90 5.92 -12.75
C PHE A 178 -3.21 5.19 -12.50
N ILE A 179 -3.15 3.86 -12.34
CA ILE A 179 -4.29 3.05 -11.94
C ILE A 179 -4.01 2.46 -10.56
N ALA A 180 -4.97 2.60 -9.66
CA ALA A 180 -4.90 2.04 -8.31
C ALA A 180 -5.99 0.98 -8.10
N VAL A 181 -5.57 -0.23 -7.75
CA VAL A 181 -6.45 -1.36 -7.40
C VAL A 181 -5.88 -2.13 -6.21
N GLU A 182 -6.73 -2.87 -5.49
CA GLU A 182 -6.28 -3.94 -4.58
C GLU A 182 -6.29 -5.27 -5.33
N SER A 183 -5.31 -6.13 -5.10
CA SER A 183 -5.32 -7.47 -5.73
C SER A 183 -6.43 -8.34 -5.17
N LEU A 184 -6.72 -8.20 -3.88
CA LEU A 184 -7.80 -8.82 -3.14
C LEU A 184 -8.45 -7.76 -2.25
N TYR A 185 -9.73 -7.48 -2.46
CA TYR A 185 -10.48 -6.48 -1.69
C TYR A 185 -10.93 -7.02 -0.35
N SER A 186 -10.65 -6.26 0.70
CA SER A 186 -10.83 -6.71 2.09
C SER A 186 -12.28 -6.89 2.51
N MET A 187 -13.21 -6.13 1.94
CA MET A 187 -14.61 -6.11 2.38
C MET A 187 -15.44 -7.19 1.69
N ASP A 188 -15.24 -7.40 0.39
CA ASP A 188 -16.03 -8.32 -0.42
C ASP A 188 -15.31 -9.66 -0.68
N GLY A 189 -13.98 -9.68 -0.50
CA GLY A 189 -13.16 -10.88 -0.65
C GLY A 189 -12.97 -11.31 -2.10
N ASP A 190 -13.15 -10.39 -3.04
CA ASP A 190 -13.03 -10.63 -4.47
C ASP A 190 -11.71 -10.09 -5.05
N PHE A 191 -11.37 -10.54 -6.24
CA PHE A 191 -10.12 -10.25 -6.91
C PHE A 191 -10.27 -9.21 -8.00
N ALA A 192 -9.32 -8.29 -8.10
CA ALA A 192 -9.26 -7.38 -9.23
C ALA A 192 -8.93 -8.12 -10.53
N PRO A 193 -9.54 -7.74 -11.66
CA PRO A 193 -9.23 -8.26 -12.99
C PRO A 193 -7.92 -7.64 -13.53
N ILE A 194 -6.80 -7.84 -12.81
CA ILE A 194 -5.50 -7.17 -13.04
C ILE A 194 -5.03 -7.32 -14.49
N VAL A 195 -5.09 -8.54 -15.05
CA VAL A 195 -4.62 -8.80 -16.42
C VAL A 195 -5.43 -7.99 -17.42
N ALA A 196 -6.76 -8.02 -17.33
CA ALA A 196 -7.62 -7.32 -18.27
C ALA A 196 -7.48 -5.78 -18.16
N LEU A 197 -7.28 -5.26 -16.94
CA LEU A 197 -6.99 -3.84 -16.72
C LEU A 197 -5.64 -3.44 -17.32
N LEU A 198 -4.58 -4.28 -17.18
CA LEU A 198 -3.27 -4.05 -17.80
C LEU A 198 -3.34 -4.05 -19.33
N GLU A 199 -4.01 -5.06 -19.91
CA GLU A 199 -4.20 -5.14 -21.36
C GLU A 199 -4.93 -3.92 -21.93
N THR A 200 -5.98 -3.49 -21.24
CA THR A 200 -6.73 -2.26 -21.59
C THR A 200 -5.85 -1.03 -21.50
N LEU A 201 -5.07 -0.91 -20.43
CA LEU A 201 -4.17 0.23 -20.20
C LEU A 201 -3.10 0.32 -21.31
N GLU A 202 -2.41 -0.78 -21.59
CA GLU A 202 -1.33 -0.86 -22.58
C GLU A 202 -1.86 -0.62 -24.01
N THR A 203 -3.06 -1.13 -24.31
CA THR A 203 -3.71 -0.93 -25.59
C THR A 203 -4.09 0.55 -25.82
N LEU A 204 -4.63 1.20 -24.79
CA LEU A 204 -5.10 2.59 -24.90
C LEU A 204 -3.96 3.60 -24.73
N LEU A 205 -2.88 3.24 -24.04
CA LEU A 205 -1.71 4.09 -23.79
C LEU A 205 -0.39 3.46 -24.30
N PRO A 206 -0.27 3.31 -25.64
CA PRO A 206 0.88 2.59 -26.24
C PRO A 206 2.23 3.33 -26.09
N LYS A 207 2.23 4.54 -25.56
CA LYS A 207 3.46 5.31 -25.26
C LYS A 207 4.09 4.95 -23.92
N GLY A 208 3.50 4.01 -23.15
CA GLY A 208 4.03 3.55 -21.87
C GLY A 208 3.84 4.54 -20.71
N ASN A 209 2.93 5.49 -20.86
CA ASN A 209 2.56 6.48 -19.82
C ASN A 209 1.37 6.04 -18.96
N GLY A 210 0.96 4.78 -19.05
CA GLY A 210 0.01 4.12 -18.17
C GLY A 210 0.74 3.31 -17.10
N HIS A 211 0.42 3.50 -15.82
CA HIS A 211 1.15 2.90 -14.71
C HIS A 211 0.19 2.26 -13.71
N MET A 212 0.28 0.94 -13.51
CA MET A 212 -0.54 0.25 -12.52
C MET A 212 0.16 0.18 -11.17
N ILE A 213 -0.59 0.48 -10.11
CA ILE A 213 -0.22 0.35 -8.70
C ILE A 213 -1.18 -0.63 -8.06
N VAL A 214 -0.67 -1.70 -7.48
CA VAL A 214 -1.47 -2.77 -6.86
C VAL A 214 -1.18 -2.86 -5.38
N ASP A 215 -2.23 -2.74 -4.57
CA ASP A 215 -2.15 -3.04 -3.14
C ASP A 215 -2.37 -4.54 -2.93
N GLU A 216 -1.34 -5.22 -2.45
CA GLU A 216 -1.34 -6.66 -2.17
C GLU A 216 -1.44 -6.97 -0.67
N ALA A 217 -1.96 -6.06 0.14
CA ALA A 217 -2.00 -6.19 1.58
C ALA A 217 -2.75 -7.44 2.06
N HIS A 218 -3.77 -7.90 1.35
CA HIS A 218 -4.54 -9.09 1.68
C HIS A 218 -4.09 -10.37 0.97
N SER A 219 -3.27 -10.25 -0.07
CA SER A 219 -2.73 -11.40 -0.80
C SER A 219 -1.34 -11.84 -0.33
N THR A 220 -0.57 -10.89 0.23
CA THR A 220 0.79 -11.12 0.76
C THR A 220 0.78 -12.18 1.86
N GLY A 221 1.59 -13.21 1.70
CA GLY A 221 1.70 -14.34 2.60
C GLY A 221 0.71 -15.48 2.30
N VAL A 222 -0.35 -15.22 1.52
CA VAL A 222 -1.47 -16.16 1.30
C VAL A 222 -1.50 -16.70 -0.12
N PHE A 223 -1.32 -15.82 -1.11
CA PHE A 223 -1.42 -16.15 -2.54
C PHE A 223 -0.05 -16.09 -3.24
N GLY A 224 0.02 -16.77 -4.36
CA GLY A 224 1.22 -16.83 -5.20
C GLY A 224 2.32 -17.74 -4.67
N PRO A 225 3.38 -17.98 -5.45
CA PRO A 225 4.50 -18.82 -5.07
C PRO A 225 5.13 -18.34 -3.75
N ARG A 226 5.12 -19.20 -2.73
CA ARG A 226 5.64 -18.90 -1.38
C ARG A 226 4.93 -17.72 -0.68
N GLY A 227 3.70 -17.38 -1.08
CA GLY A 227 2.97 -16.24 -0.52
C GLY A 227 3.42 -14.88 -1.09
N SER A 228 3.93 -14.84 -2.30
CA SER A 228 4.46 -13.62 -2.92
C SER A 228 3.39 -12.64 -3.43
N GLY A 229 2.13 -13.02 -3.39
CA GLY A 229 1.01 -12.19 -3.83
C GLY A 229 0.44 -12.60 -5.19
N ILE A 230 -0.73 -12.03 -5.52
CA ILE A 230 -1.50 -12.35 -6.73
C ILE A 230 -0.81 -11.83 -7.99
N VAL A 231 -0.16 -10.67 -7.95
CA VAL A 231 0.55 -10.13 -9.12
C VAL A 231 1.63 -11.10 -9.61
N GLN A 232 2.31 -11.77 -8.68
CA GLN A 232 3.32 -12.76 -9.02
C GLN A 232 2.71 -14.11 -9.40
N GLU A 233 1.55 -14.48 -8.85
CA GLU A 233 0.78 -15.64 -9.26
C GLU A 233 0.30 -15.53 -10.71
N LEU A 234 -0.08 -14.32 -11.13
CA LEU A 234 -0.49 -14.01 -12.50
C LEU A 234 0.69 -13.78 -13.45
N GLU A 235 1.93 -13.84 -12.97
CA GLU A 235 3.16 -13.62 -13.73
C GLU A 235 3.24 -12.24 -14.44
N VAL A 236 2.58 -11.22 -13.86
CA VAL A 236 2.52 -9.85 -14.41
C VAL A 236 3.38 -8.84 -13.64
N GLN A 237 4.28 -9.30 -12.77
CA GLN A 237 5.10 -8.44 -11.90
C GLN A 237 5.92 -7.40 -12.67
N ASN A 238 6.31 -7.67 -13.91
CA ASN A 238 7.09 -6.75 -14.75
C ASN A 238 6.22 -5.68 -15.45
N ARG A 239 4.89 -5.83 -15.41
CA ARG A 239 3.90 -4.92 -16.01
C ARG A 239 3.28 -3.98 -14.96
N VAL A 240 3.47 -4.26 -13.68
CA VAL A 240 2.97 -3.46 -12.56
C VAL A 240 4.08 -2.55 -12.06
N LEU A 241 3.86 -1.23 -12.09
CA LEU A 241 4.88 -0.27 -11.67
C LEU A 241 5.21 -0.40 -10.18
N ILE A 242 4.19 -0.47 -9.32
CA ILE A 242 4.35 -0.52 -7.87
C ILE A 242 3.43 -1.59 -7.28
N ARG A 243 3.99 -2.42 -6.39
CA ARG A 243 3.23 -3.37 -5.56
C ARG A 243 3.45 -3.04 -4.10
N LEU A 244 2.37 -2.83 -3.37
CA LEU A 244 2.41 -2.65 -1.92
C LEU A 244 2.23 -3.99 -1.24
N HIS A 245 3.06 -4.27 -0.27
CA HIS A 245 2.95 -5.42 0.63
C HIS A 245 2.90 -4.93 2.08
N THR A 246 2.02 -5.50 2.91
CA THR A 246 2.02 -5.25 4.35
C THR A 246 2.44 -6.49 5.11
N PHE A 247 3.20 -6.30 6.18
CA PHE A 247 3.68 -7.40 7.02
C PHE A 247 2.83 -7.59 8.28
N GLY A 248 1.92 -6.66 8.55
CA GLY A 248 1.06 -6.65 9.74
C GLY A 248 -0.24 -7.45 9.63
N LYS A 249 -0.42 -8.24 8.57
CA LYS A 249 -1.59 -9.12 8.37
C LYS A 249 -1.15 -10.59 8.42
N ALA A 250 -1.26 -11.33 7.32
CA ALA A 250 -0.92 -12.76 7.28
C ALA A 250 0.50 -13.10 7.77
N LEU A 251 1.45 -12.19 7.63
CA LEU A 251 2.83 -12.37 8.10
C LEU A 251 3.02 -12.08 9.59
N ALA A 252 1.98 -11.67 10.32
CA ALA A 252 1.96 -11.42 11.77
C ALA A 252 3.14 -10.57 12.28
N SER A 253 3.63 -9.64 11.45
CA SER A 253 4.78 -8.78 11.74
C SER A 253 4.36 -7.30 11.75
N HIS A 254 5.29 -6.40 11.53
CA HIS A 254 5.06 -4.96 11.51
C HIS A 254 5.65 -4.34 10.25
N GLY A 255 5.10 -3.19 9.83
CA GLY A 255 5.60 -2.49 8.66
C GLY A 255 4.94 -2.91 7.35
N GLY A 256 5.47 -2.38 6.29
CA GLY A 256 5.11 -2.67 4.91
C GLY A 256 6.21 -2.22 3.97
N GLY A 257 6.08 -2.52 2.70
CA GLY A 257 7.08 -2.12 1.72
C GLY A 257 6.51 -2.04 0.31
N TYR A 258 7.21 -1.32 -0.53
CA TYR A 258 6.96 -1.24 -1.96
C TYR A 258 7.98 -2.00 -2.76
N LYS A 259 7.53 -2.39 -3.94
CA LYS A 259 8.33 -2.97 -4.99
C LYS A 259 8.16 -2.16 -6.25
N PHE A 260 9.26 -1.72 -6.82
CA PHE A 260 9.30 -1.02 -8.09
C PHE A 260 9.89 -1.94 -9.16
N SER A 261 9.29 -1.93 -10.36
CA SER A 261 9.79 -2.71 -11.49
C SER A 261 10.68 -1.92 -12.46
N SER A 262 10.93 -0.61 -12.22
CA SER A 262 11.71 0.21 -13.16
C SER A 262 12.37 1.47 -12.58
N PHE A 263 12.75 1.47 -11.27
CA PHE A 263 13.38 2.65 -10.65
C PHE A 263 14.44 2.27 -9.62
N HIS A 264 15.62 2.89 -9.65
CA HIS A 264 16.65 2.70 -8.63
C HIS A 264 16.17 3.18 -7.24
N VAL A 265 16.36 2.37 -6.20
CA VAL A 265 15.92 2.63 -4.80
C VAL A 265 16.32 4.01 -4.30
N SER A 266 17.57 4.43 -4.57
CA SER A 266 18.08 5.73 -4.14
C SER A 266 17.25 6.90 -4.68
N ASN A 267 16.79 6.80 -5.93
CA ASN A 267 16.00 7.84 -6.55
C ASN A 267 14.56 7.86 -6.00
N CYS A 268 13.96 6.68 -5.75
CA CYS A 268 12.63 6.60 -5.14
C CYS A 268 12.63 7.12 -3.71
N PHE A 269 13.64 6.74 -2.92
CA PHE A 269 13.76 7.20 -1.53
C PHE A 269 13.95 8.72 -1.47
N GLN A 270 14.86 9.27 -2.27
CA GLN A 270 15.06 10.70 -2.37
C GLN A 270 13.80 11.41 -2.86
N PHE A 271 13.15 10.87 -3.90
CA PHE A 271 11.94 11.47 -4.46
C PHE A 271 10.78 11.50 -3.45
N VAL A 272 10.49 10.40 -2.78
CA VAL A 272 9.42 10.30 -1.78
C VAL A 272 9.73 11.18 -0.57
N SER A 273 10.98 11.19 -0.09
CA SER A 273 11.38 11.92 1.12
C SER A 273 11.53 13.42 0.89
N GLN A 274 12.09 13.83 -0.26
CA GLN A 274 12.28 15.26 -0.58
C GLN A 274 10.97 15.96 -0.95
N ASN A 275 10.00 15.24 -1.52
CA ASN A 275 8.70 15.81 -1.90
C ASN A 275 7.71 15.85 -0.73
N ARG A 276 7.98 15.21 0.39
CA ARG A 276 7.24 15.40 1.63
C ARG A 276 7.99 16.41 2.51
N LYS A 277 7.41 17.58 2.71
CA LYS A 277 7.72 18.48 3.86
C LYS A 277 7.18 17.88 5.18
N LEU A 278 7.05 16.58 5.27
CA LEU A 278 6.67 15.89 6.49
C LEU A 278 7.95 15.49 7.20
N SER A 279 8.29 16.27 8.23
CA SER A 279 9.24 15.82 9.24
C SER A 279 8.70 14.51 9.82
N TRP A 280 9.30 13.39 9.47
CA TRP A 280 9.13 12.14 10.19
C TRP A 280 9.75 12.34 11.57
N LYS A 281 8.95 12.81 12.52
CA LYS A 281 9.23 12.59 13.93
C LYS A 281 8.66 11.21 14.24
N VAL A 282 9.55 10.27 14.49
CA VAL A 282 9.24 8.98 15.09
C VAL A 282 8.63 9.21 16.47
#